data_25d0408a9f506a8ccf6ae4f98a9d6935
#
_entry.id   25d0408a9f506a8ccf6ae4f98a9d6935
#
_cell.length_a   1.000
_cell.length_b   1.000
_cell.length_c   1.000
_cell.angle_alpha   90.00
_cell.angle_beta   90.00
_cell.angle_gamma   90.00
#
_symmetry.space_group_name_H-M   'P 1'
#
loop_
_entity.id
_entity.type
_entity.pdbx_description
1 polymer ?
#
loop_
_entity_poly.entity_id
_entity_poly.type
_entity_poly.pdbx_seq_one_letter_code
_entity_poly.pdbx_strand_id
1 'polypeptide(L)'
;MCIRDRTITADETGYFVSYADGYESELTMENASQLTDKDIQKVIGQPSKDAPNAIGKMFSDYSCRIAGIMENDKRITEGAWLRMTLSTTKNIYDVQVESVKPCEDDENKVVVVLSCDRLDEALVESRVQSAELIFDEYQGLKVPRSAIRFQGDQKGVYVILGKDVTFKKINVIYEGDDYVLSENTSNEDYLLLYDQILLEVVSDEDVQQSRSDSNAVTSG
;
A
#
# COMPACT_ATOMS: atom_id res chain seq x y z
N MET A 1 -14.36 22.29 50.12
CA MET A 1 -14.74 21.29 49.08
C MET A 1 -13.68 20.20 49.13
N CYS A 2 -13.97 19.03 49.69
CA CYS A 2 -13.00 17.93 49.74
C CYS A 2 -12.99 17.23 48.43
N ILE A 3 -11.95 17.40 47.63
CA ILE A 3 -11.70 16.59 46.46
C ILE A 3 -11.28 15.21 46.97
N ARG A 4 -12.12 14.19 46.80
CA ARG A 4 -11.72 12.80 47.04
C ARG A 4 -11.06 12.30 45.76
N ASP A 5 -9.73 12.28 45.75
CA ASP A 5 -8.96 11.62 44.72
C ASP A 5 -9.28 10.11 44.77
N ARG A 6 -9.75 9.55 43.66
CA ARG A 6 -9.89 8.10 43.48
C ARG A 6 -8.76 7.65 42.57
N THR A 7 -7.96 6.75 43.07
CA THR A 7 -7.00 6.02 42.24
C THR A 7 -7.69 4.81 41.65
N ILE A 8 -7.62 4.67 40.34
CA ILE A 8 -8.06 3.47 39.61
C ILE A 8 -6.79 2.75 39.17
N THR A 9 -6.65 1.50 39.56
CA THR A 9 -5.55 0.63 39.16
C THR A 9 -6.05 -0.39 38.16
N ALA A 10 -5.23 -0.69 37.17
CA ALA A 10 -5.51 -1.78 36.25
C ALA A 10 -5.25 -3.13 36.93
N ASP A 11 -6.12 -4.09 36.73
CA ASP A 11 -5.99 -5.44 37.26
C ASP A 11 -4.96 -6.28 36.48
N GLU A 12 -4.69 -5.87 35.21
CA GLU A 12 -3.77 -6.56 34.29
C GLU A 12 -2.85 -5.57 33.59
N THR A 13 -1.75 -6.09 33.03
CA THR A 13 -0.85 -5.30 32.19
C THR A 13 -1.43 -5.17 30.80
N GLY A 14 -1.43 -3.97 30.23
CA GLY A 14 -1.96 -3.72 28.89
C GLY A 14 -1.79 -2.28 28.41
N TYR A 15 -2.34 -1.99 27.26
CA TYR A 15 -2.41 -0.63 26.72
C TYR A 15 -3.72 0.04 27.14
N PHE A 16 -3.61 1.22 27.72
CA PHE A 16 -4.78 2.03 28.06
C PHE A 16 -4.96 3.14 27.02
N VAL A 17 -6.18 3.27 26.52
CA VAL A 17 -6.61 4.41 25.70
C VAL A 17 -7.75 5.14 26.41
N SER A 18 -7.67 6.47 26.43
CA SER A 18 -8.57 7.33 27.22
C SER A 18 -9.96 7.53 26.61
N TYR A 19 -10.38 6.66 25.70
CA TYR A 19 -11.74 6.66 25.16
C TYR A 19 -12.32 5.25 25.13
N ALA A 20 -13.64 5.15 25.16
CA ALA A 20 -14.40 3.95 24.89
C ALA A 20 -15.45 4.29 23.84
N ASP A 21 -15.64 3.39 22.88
CA ASP A 21 -16.57 3.62 21.76
C ASP A 21 -17.91 2.92 21.95
N GLY A 22 -18.09 2.18 23.06
CA GLY A 22 -19.32 1.49 23.42
C GLY A 22 -19.57 0.18 22.67
N TYR A 23 -18.58 -0.30 21.89
CA TYR A 23 -18.65 -1.58 21.19
C TYR A 23 -17.82 -2.68 21.87
N GLU A 24 -17.22 -2.42 23.01
CA GLU A 24 -16.29 -3.32 23.68
C GLU A 24 -16.88 -4.70 24.01
N SER A 25 -18.19 -4.75 24.31
CA SER A 25 -18.89 -6.01 24.58
C SER A 25 -19.51 -6.66 23.33
N GLU A 26 -19.65 -5.92 22.22
CA GLU A 26 -20.28 -6.41 21.00
C GLU A 26 -19.25 -6.91 19.98
N LEU A 27 -18.09 -6.24 19.91
CA LEU A 27 -17.01 -6.56 18.98
C LEU A 27 -15.82 -7.13 19.74
N THR A 28 -15.79 -8.46 19.83
CA THR A 28 -14.75 -9.21 20.54
C THR A 28 -13.88 -9.99 19.54
N MET A 29 -12.72 -10.47 20.00
CA MET A 29 -11.86 -11.32 19.20
C MET A 29 -12.55 -12.61 18.75
N GLU A 30 -13.43 -13.16 19.58
CA GLU A 30 -14.11 -14.42 19.30
C GLU A 30 -15.20 -14.28 18.23
N ASN A 31 -15.88 -13.12 18.14
CA ASN A 31 -16.99 -12.96 17.21
C ASN A 31 -16.60 -12.25 15.90
N ALA A 32 -15.37 -11.77 15.78
CA ALA A 32 -14.92 -11.04 14.59
C ALA A 32 -15.15 -11.82 13.28
N SER A 33 -14.90 -13.14 13.29
CA SER A 33 -15.11 -13.99 12.11
C SER A 33 -16.59 -14.28 11.80
N GLN A 34 -17.53 -13.87 12.68
CA GLN A 34 -18.96 -14.08 12.48
C GLN A 34 -19.68 -12.82 11.98
N LEU A 35 -18.97 -11.68 11.93
CA LEU A 35 -19.53 -10.42 11.47
C LEU A 35 -20.03 -10.52 10.04
N THR A 36 -21.18 -9.92 9.78
CA THR A 36 -21.77 -9.77 8.46
C THR A 36 -21.46 -8.39 7.90
N ASP A 37 -21.69 -8.20 6.60
CA ASP A 37 -21.59 -6.88 5.95
C ASP A 37 -22.51 -5.84 6.62
N LYS A 38 -23.71 -6.22 7.05
CA LYS A 38 -24.65 -5.35 7.76
C LYS A 38 -24.12 -4.91 9.13
N ASP A 39 -23.47 -5.82 9.85
CA ASP A 39 -22.86 -5.48 11.15
C ASP A 39 -21.75 -4.46 10.96
N ILE A 40 -20.89 -4.67 9.97
CA ILE A 40 -19.78 -3.76 9.66
C ILE A 40 -20.32 -2.40 9.21
N GLN A 41 -21.30 -2.36 8.30
CA GLN A 41 -21.91 -1.13 7.82
C GLN A 41 -22.59 -0.33 8.96
N LYS A 42 -23.23 -1.02 9.91
CA LYS A 42 -23.79 -0.39 11.10
C LYS A 42 -22.73 0.30 11.93
N VAL A 43 -21.57 -0.33 12.14
CA VAL A 43 -20.46 0.26 12.88
C VAL A 43 -19.85 1.43 12.11
N ILE A 44 -19.71 1.31 10.79
CA ILE A 44 -19.24 2.41 9.93
C ILE A 44 -20.17 3.62 10.02
N GLY A 45 -21.49 3.39 10.02
CA GLY A 45 -22.50 4.45 10.13
C GLY A 45 -22.56 5.11 11.50
N GLN A 46 -22.15 4.41 12.55
CA GLN A 46 -22.11 4.89 13.92
C GLN A 46 -20.85 4.37 14.62
N PRO A 47 -19.68 4.97 14.38
CA PRO A 47 -18.39 4.45 14.87
C PRO A 47 -18.20 4.58 16.38
N SER A 48 -19.07 5.30 17.06
CA SER A 48 -19.07 5.44 18.52
C SER A 48 -20.50 5.47 19.06
N LYS A 49 -20.71 4.78 20.18
CA LYS A 49 -21.91 4.84 21.00
C LYS A 49 -21.62 5.58 22.30
N ASP A 50 -22.68 6.06 22.96
CA ASP A 50 -22.51 6.68 24.27
C ASP A 50 -21.98 5.67 25.28
N ALA A 51 -20.83 5.97 25.88
CA ALA A 51 -20.21 5.21 26.97
C ALA A 51 -20.00 6.10 28.20
N PRO A 52 -21.06 6.66 28.82
CA PRO A 52 -20.96 7.77 29.78
C PRO A 52 -20.23 7.44 31.07
N ASN A 53 -20.03 6.17 31.39
CA ASN A 53 -19.35 5.72 32.60
C ASN A 53 -17.95 5.16 32.36
N ALA A 54 -17.49 5.15 31.11
CA ALA A 54 -16.16 4.67 30.74
C ALA A 54 -15.15 5.83 30.68
N ILE A 55 -14.03 5.67 31.37
CA ILE A 55 -12.89 6.62 31.31
C ILE A 55 -11.92 6.26 30.18
N GLY A 56 -12.06 5.08 29.61
CA GLY A 56 -11.24 4.51 28.57
C GLY A 56 -11.39 3.01 28.50
N LYS A 57 -10.58 2.37 27.68
CA LYS A 57 -10.50 0.92 27.53
C LYS A 57 -9.07 0.42 27.61
N MET A 58 -8.90 -0.84 27.97
CA MET A 58 -7.61 -1.52 28.01
C MET A 58 -7.58 -2.64 26.98
N PHE A 59 -6.43 -2.78 26.38
CA PHE A 59 -6.09 -3.90 25.51
C PHE A 59 -5.01 -4.74 26.20
N SER A 60 -5.33 -5.98 26.53
CA SER A 60 -4.38 -6.93 27.15
C SER A 60 -3.57 -7.70 26.10
N ASP A 61 -4.10 -7.81 24.86
CA ASP A 61 -3.45 -8.50 23.75
C ASP A 61 -2.65 -7.55 22.86
N TYR A 62 -1.60 -8.11 22.27
CA TYR A 62 -0.77 -7.42 21.27
C TYR A 62 -1.25 -7.64 19.84
N SER A 63 -2.27 -8.47 19.67
CA SER A 63 -2.91 -8.79 18.39
C SER A 63 -4.29 -8.16 18.28
N CYS A 64 -4.73 -7.96 17.05
CA CYS A 64 -6.08 -7.47 16.76
C CYS A 64 -6.66 -8.18 15.55
N ARG A 65 -8.00 -8.11 15.44
CA ARG A 65 -8.76 -8.49 14.25
C ARG A 65 -9.36 -7.27 13.59
N ILE A 66 -9.26 -7.24 12.28
CA ILE A 66 -9.72 -6.14 11.44
C ILE A 66 -10.74 -6.73 10.48
N ALA A 67 -12.00 -6.31 10.62
CA ALA A 67 -13.06 -6.70 9.71
C ALA A 67 -13.37 -5.58 8.73
N GLY A 68 -13.46 -5.89 7.45
CA GLY A 68 -13.72 -4.90 6.40
C GLY A 68 -14.55 -5.46 5.25
N ILE A 69 -15.11 -4.54 4.46
CA ILE A 69 -15.82 -4.85 3.22
C ILE A 69 -14.97 -4.35 2.06
N MET A 70 -14.75 -5.19 1.07
CA MET A 70 -13.98 -4.84 -0.11
C MET A 70 -14.49 -5.54 -1.36
N GLU A 71 -14.00 -5.15 -2.52
CA GLU A 71 -14.28 -5.87 -3.76
C GLU A 71 -13.67 -7.29 -3.74
N ASN A 72 -14.37 -8.23 -4.32
CA ASN A 72 -13.93 -9.62 -4.38
C ASN A 72 -12.73 -9.76 -5.32
N ASP A 73 -11.56 -10.04 -4.75
CA ASP A 73 -10.33 -10.30 -5.49
C ASP A 73 -9.88 -11.75 -5.23
N LYS A 74 -9.58 -12.48 -6.30
CA LYS A 74 -9.17 -13.90 -6.24
C LYS A 74 -7.89 -14.15 -5.45
N ARG A 75 -7.09 -13.11 -5.21
CA ARG A 75 -5.86 -13.16 -4.40
C ARG A 75 -6.16 -13.20 -2.91
N ILE A 76 -7.39 -12.84 -2.49
CA ILE A 76 -7.81 -12.87 -1.11
C ILE A 76 -8.36 -14.27 -0.81
N THR A 77 -7.54 -15.07 -0.17
CA THR A 77 -7.90 -16.44 0.24
C THR A 77 -7.55 -16.64 1.71
N GLU A 78 -8.33 -17.46 2.39
CA GLU A 78 -8.06 -17.79 3.79
C GLU A 78 -6.65 -18.36 3.97
N GLY A 79 -5.95 -17.89 4.98
CA GLY A 79 -4.56 -18.21 5.26
C GLY A 79 -3.53 -17.40 4.49
N ALA A 80 -3.92 -16.58 3.51
CA ALA A 80 -2.99 -15.75 2.76
C ALA A 80 -2.39 -14.65 3.66
N TRP A 81 -1.10 -14.38 3.49
CA TRP A 81 -0.43 -13.25 4.09
C TRP A 81 -0.42 -12.06 3.12
N LEU A 82 -0.84 -10.92 3.62
CA LEU A 82 -0.92 -9.67 2.88
C LEU A 82 -0.26 -8.56 3.69
N ARG A 83 0.02 -7.45 3.04
CA ARG A 83 0.41 -6.22 3.71
C ARG A 83 -0.75 -5.23 3.65
N MET A 84 -0.94 -4.50 4.73
CA MET A 84 -1.98 -3.50 4.88
C MET A 84 -1.36 -2.18 5.32
N THR A 85 -1.87 -1.08 4.81
CA THR A 85 -1.60 0.25 5.33
C THR A 85 -2.89 0.97 5.67
N LEU A 86 -2.86 1.81 6.69
CA LEU A 86 -3.98 2.69 7.04
C LEU A 86 -3.84 4.01 6.29
N SER A 87 -4.94 4.59 5.84
CA SER A 87 -4.92 5.88 5.14
C SER A 87 -4.40 7.04 6.00
N THR A 88 -4.43 6.89 7.33
CA THR A 88 -3.98 7.90 8.30
C THR A 88 -2.47 7.85 8.56
N THR A 89 -1.81 6.73 8.27
CA THR A 89 -0.39 6.52 8.56
C THR A 89 0.33 5.91 7.36
N LYS A 90 1.67 5.92 7.42
CA LYS A 90 2.52 5.19 6.47
C LYS A 90 2.99 3.84 7.02
N ASN A 91 2.47 3.42 8.16
CA ASN A 91 2.84 2.14 8.74
C ASN A 91 2.31 1.00 7.87
N ILE A 92 3.16 0.00 7.67
CA ILE A 92 2.80 -1.23 6.97
C ILE A 92 2.65 -2.31 8.04
N TYR A 93 1.55 -3.05 7.95
CA TYR A 93 1.20 -4.15 8.83
C TYR A 93 1.17 -5.44 8.03
N ASP A 94 1.83 -6.48 8.53
CA ASP A 94 1.65 -7.83 8.01
C ASP A 94 0.35 -8.39 8.61
N VAL A 95 -0.54 -8.83 7.76
CA VAL A 95 -1.86 -9.33 8.15
C VAL A 95 -2.11 -10.68 7.49
N GLN A 96 -2.79 -11.57 8.21
CA GLN A 96 -3.22 -12.85 7.67
C GLN A 96 -4.75 -12.85 7.48
N VAL A 97 -5.20 -13.34 6.35
CA VAL A 97 -6.63 -13.50 6.06
C VAL A 97 -7.17 -14.66 6.89
N GLU A 98 -8.03 -14.40 7.88
CA GLU A 98 -8.68 -15.42 8.70
C GLU A 98 -9.95 -15.96 8.06
N SER A 99 -10.76 -15.09 7.43
CA SER A 99 -11.99 -15.52 6.74
C SER A 99 -12.36 -14.57 5.61
N VAL A 100 -13.01 -15.14 4.59
CA VAL A 100 -13.56 -14.41 3.45
C VAL A 100 -14.99 -14.90 3.23
N LYS A 101 -15.97 -13.98 3.26
CA LYS A 101 -17.39 -14.32 3.07
C LYS A 101 -18.00 -13.38 2.04
N PRO A 102 -18.86 -13.86 1.14
CA PRO A 102 -19.59 -12.97 0.24
C PRO A 102 -20.54 -12.06 1.04
N CYS A 103 -20.72 -10.83 0.60
CA CYS A 103 -21.75 -9.94 1.13
C CYS A 103 -23.14 -10.42 0.71
N GLU A 104 -24.15 -10.20 1.56
CA GLU A 104 -25.51 -10.63 1.27
C GLU A 104 -26.15 -9.81 0.15
N ASP A 105 -25.86 -8.52 0.10
CA ASP A 105 -26.50 -7.56 -0.80
C ASP A 105 -25.68 -7.24 -2.07
N ASP A 106 -24.43 -7.73 -2.18
CA ASP A 106 -23.54 -7.44 -3.33
C ASP A 106 -22.56 -8.60 -3.57
N GLU A 107 -22.81 -9.41 -4.58
CA GLU A 107 -21.99 -10.57 -4.95
C GLU A 107 -20.55 -10.19 -5.40
N ASN A 108 -20.32 -8.93 -5.76
CA ASN A 108 -18.99 -8.43 -6.12
C ASN A 108 -18.15 -8.04 -4.91
N LYS A 109 -18.74 -8.05 -3.71
CA LYS A 109 -18.06 -7.68 -2.48
C LYS A 109 -17.97 -8.85 -1.50
N VAL A 110 -16.94 -8.76 -0.67
CA VAL A 110 -16.68 -9.73 0.39
C VAL A 110 -16.45 -9.03 1.72
N VAL A 111 -16.87 -9.69 2.77
CA VAL A 111 -16.42 -9.40 4.13
C VAL A 111 -15.13 -10.17 4.35
N VAL A 112 -14.07 -9.44 4.70
CA VAL A 112 -12.76 -10.03 5.01
C VAL A 112 -12.46 -9.77 6.49
N VAL A 113 -11.98 -10.79 7.18
CA VAL A 113 -11.43 -10.67 8.52
C VAL A 113 -9.95 -10.97 8.46
N LEU A 114 -9.15 -10.03 8.93
CA LEU A 114 -7.71 -10.07 8.97
C LEU A 114 -7.24 -10.16 10.42
N SER A 115 -6.25 -10.99 10.70
CA SER A 115 -5.50 -10.95 11.96
C SER A 115 -4.21 -10.16 11.78
N CYS A 116 -3.85 -9.41 12.80
CA CYS A 116 -2.61 -8.66 12.90
C CYS A 116 -1.99 -8.92 14.27
N ASP A 117 -0.75 -9.42 14.30
CA ASP A 117 -0.01 -9.71 15.53
C ASP A 117 0.68 -8.47 16.13
N ARG A 118 0.34 -7.31 15.61
CA ARG A 118 0.84 -6.01 16.07
C ARG A 118 -0.32 -5.12 16.40
N LEU A 119 -0.28 -4.53 17.60
CA LEU A 119 -1.19 -3.49 18.05
C LEU A 119 -0.37 -2.24 18.36
N ASP A 120 -0.69 -1.13 17.72
CA ASP A 120 -0.07 0.17 17.99
C ASP A 120 -1.14 1.27 18.09
N GLU A 121 -0.68 2.49 18.40
CA GLU A 121 -1.56 3.65 18.59
C GLU A 121 -2.47 3.88 17.38
N ALA A 122 -1.94 3.78 16.16
CA ALA A 122 -2.70 4.02 14.94
C ALA A 122 -3.86 3.04 14.73
N LEU A 123 -3.68 1.78 15.12
CA LEU A 123 -4.74 0.76 15.03
C LEU A 123 -5.83 0.94 16.10
N VAL A 124 -5.50 1.54 17.25
CA VAL A 124 -6.44 1.70 18.36
C VAL A 124 -7.09 3.07 18.44
N GLU A 125 -6.58 4.07 17.70
CA GLU A 125 -7.05 5.45 17.74
C GLU A 125 -8.52 5.60 17.33
N SER A 126 -8.98 4.80 16.37
CA SER A 126 -10.35 4.86 15.88
C SER A 126 -10.91 3.46 15.59
N ARG A 127 -12.20 3.27 15.89
CA ARG A 127 -12.93 2.02 15.60
C ARG A 127 -13.04 1.77 14.09
N VAL A 128 -13.22 2.81 13.31
CA VAL A 128 -13.39 2.73 11.86
C VAL A 128 -12.30 3.52 11.18
N GLN A 129 -11.58 2.86 10.28
CA GLN A 129 -10.49 3.45 9.53
C GLN A 129 -10.53 2.93 8.09
N SER A 130 -10.03 3.73 7.16
CA SER A 130 -9.78 3.28 5.79
C SER A 130 -8.42 2.60 5.72
N ALA A 131 -8.38 1.44 5.09
CA ALA A 131 -7.17 0.66 4.88
C ALA A 131 -7.01 0.25 3.43
N GLU A 132 -5.77 0.08 3.01
CA GLU A 132 -5.42 -0.42 1.68
C GLU A 132 -4.66 -1.74 1.85
N LEU A 133 -5.05 -2.77 1.09
CA LEU A 133 -4.34 -4.04 1.02
C LEU A 133 -3.36 -4.01 -0.13
N ILE A 134 -2.12 -4.37 0.14
CA ILE A 134 -1.03 -4.40 -0.82
C ILE A 134 -0.83 -5.86 -1.25
N PHE A 135 -1.20 -6.17 -2.49
CA PHE A 135 -1.10 -7.52 -3.05
C PHE A 135 0.23 -7.77 -3.73
N ASP A 136 0.75 -6.75 -4.42
CA ASP A 136 1.96 -6.85 -5.21
C ASP A 136 2.86 -5.62 -4.95
N GLU A 137 4.14 -5.86 -4.83
CA GLU A 137 5.14 -4.81 -4.76
C GLU A 137 6.17 -5.04 -5.84
N TYR A 138 6.34 -4.03 -6.68
CA TYR A 138 7.33 -4.04 -7.74
C TYR A 138 8.44 -3.03 -7.43
N GLN A 139 9.68 -3.49 -7.48
CA GLN A 139 10.85 -2.62 -7.36
C GLN A 139 11.57 -2.56 -8.69
N GLY A 140 11.75 -1.35 -9.23
CA GLY A 140 12.39 -1.15 -10.51
C GLY A 140 12.68 0.32 -10.80
N LEU A 141 13.25 0.57 -11.96
CA LEU A 141 13.52 1.91 -12.46
C LEU A 141 12.26 2.48 -13.10
N LYS A 142 11.79 3.61 -12.59
CA LYS A 142 10.60 4.29 -13.12
C LYS A 142 10.94 5.01 -14.41
N VAL A 143 10.28 4.61 -15.49
CA VAL A 143 10.47 5.17 -16.84
C VAL A 143 9.16 5.78 -17.31
N PRO A 144 9.09 7.09 -17.60
CA PRO A 144 7.91 7.71 -18.18
C PRO A 144 7.56 7.07 -19.53
N ARG A 145 6.28 6.82 -19.80
CA ARG A 145 5.84 6.24 -21.08
C ARG A 145 6.25 7.11 -22.27
N SER A 146 6.31 8.44 -22.08
CA SER A 146 6.75 9.41 -23.10
C SER A 146 8.20 9.23 -23.53
N ALA A 147 9.05 8.62 -22.70
CA ALA A 147 10.46 8.37 -23.00
C ALA A 147 10.69 7.03 -23.73
N ILE A 148 9.69 6.14 -23.76
CA ILE A 148 9.87 4.81 -24.36
C ILE A 148 9.99 4.92 -25.87
N ARG A 149 10.98 4.22 -26.42
CA ARG A 149 11.27 4.13 -27.86
C ARG A 149 11.42 2.66 -28.25
N PHE A 150 11.37 2.42 -29.54
CA PHE A 150 11.55 1.09 -30.11
C PHE A 150 12.71 1.12 -31.11
N GLN A 151 13.57 0.12 -30.99
CA GLN A 151 14.61 -0.15 -31.98
C GLN A 151 14.38 -1.60 -32.51
N GLY A 152 13.73 -1.71 -33.66
CA GLY A 152 13.13 -2.97 -34.09
C GLY A 152 12.03 -3.40 -33.10
N ASP A 153 12.08 -4.63 -32.63
CA ASP A 153 11.12 -5.17 -31.64
C ASP A 153 11.52 -4.89 -30.19
N GLN A 154 12.66 -4.23 -29.96
CA GLN A 154 13.18 -4.00 -28.63
C GLN A 154 12.67 -2.67 -28.06
N LYS A 155 11.98 -2.73 -26.90
CA LYS A 155 11.64 -1.55 -26.10
C LYS A 155 12.88 -1.00 -25.39
N GLY A 156 13.04 0.31 -25.35
CA GLY A 156 14.15 0.96 -24.67
C GLY A 156 13.94 2.45 -24.49
N VAL A 157 15.00 3.12 -24.07
CA VAL A 157 15.06 4.56 -23.89
C VAL A 157 16.38 5.08 -24.43
N TYR A 158 16.40 6.35 -24.85
CA TYR A 158 17.66 7.02 -25.12
C TYR A 158 18.20 7.63 -23.82
N VAL A 159 19.47 7.37 -23.53
CA VAL A 159 20.19 7.95 -22.39
C VAL A 159 21.35 8.81 -22.85
N ILE A 160 21.66 9.83 -22.08
CA ILE A 160 22.76 10.75 -22.32
C ILE A 160 23.97 10.24 -21.54
N LEU A 161 25.04 9.87 -22.24
CA LEU A 161 26.34 9.45 -21.69
C LEU A 161 27.40 10.46 -22.08
N GLY A 162 27.62 11.48 -21.26
CA GLY A 162 28.52 12.56 -21.56
C GLY A 162 28.01 13.45 -22.72
N LYS A 163 28.56 13.29 -23.92
CA LYS A 163 28.13 14.00 -25.14
C LYS A 163 27.34 13.10 -26.10
N ASP A 164 27.27 11.82 -25.82
CA ASP A 164 26.68 10.84 -26.72
C ASP A 164 25.26 10.46 -26.23
N VAL A 165 24.39 10.16 -27.18
CA VAL A 165 23.05 9.61 -26.93
C VAL A 165 23.05 8.15 -27.35
N THR A 166 22.75 7.28 -26.41
CA THR A 166 22.80 5.83 -26.60
C THR A 166 21.44 5.21 -26.29
N PHE A 167 21.01 4.25 -27.14
CA PHE A 167 19.82 3.46 -26.85
C PHE A 167 20.12 2.38 -25.83
N LYS A 168 19.35 2.34 -24.74
CA LYS A 168 19.40 1.29 -23.73
C LYS A 168 18.07 0.56 -23.66
N LYS A 169 18.14 -0.75 -23.57
CA LYS A 169 16.97 -1.63 -23.47
C LYS A 169 16.29 -1.46 -22.10
N ILE A 170 15.00 -1.70 -22.05
CA ILE A 170 14.25 -1.84 -20.79
C ILE A 170 13.57 -3.21 -20.77
N ASN A 171 13.58 -3.85 -19.59
CA ASN A 171 12.77 -5.02 -19.31
C ASN A 171 11.63 -4.59 -18.40
N VAL A 172 10.41 -4.49 -18.96
CA VAL A 172 9.24 -3.98 -18.25
C VAL A 172 8.71 -5.06 -17.32
N ILE A 173 8.72 -4.76 -16.01
CA ILE A 173 8.19 -5.64 -14.95
C ILE A 173 6.82 -5.19 -14.44
N TYR A 174 6.45 -3.91 -14.69
CA TYR A 174 5.14 -3.37 -14.33
C TYR A 174 4.78 -2.22 -15.28
N GLU A 175 3.50 -2.14 -15.65
CA GLU A 175 2.94 -1.06 -16.47
C GLU A 175 1.90 -0.27 -15.68
N GLY A 176 2.24 0.99 -15.30
CA GLY A 176 1.31 1.98 -14.74
C GLY A 176 0.71 2.87 -15.83
N ASP A 177 -0.14 3.81 -15.44
CA ASP A 177 -0.83 4.70 -16.39
C ASP A 177 0.14 5.58 -17.18
N ASP A 178 1.00 6.33 -16.47
CA ASP A 178 1.94 7.31 -17.06
C ASP A 178 3.38 6.81 -17.14
N TYR A 179 3.68 5.62 -16.60
CA TYR A 179 5.03 5.08 -16.51
C TYR A 179 5.06 3.56 -16.63
N VAL A 180 6.25 3.04 -16.84
CA VAL A 180 6.56 1.63 -16.64
C VAL A 180 7.67 1.50 -15.59
N LEU A 181 7.75 0.34 -14.93
CA LEU A 181 8.92 -0.04 -14.15
C LEU A 181 9.77 -0.99 -14.98
N SER A 182 11.02 -0.62 -15.17
CA SER A 182 12.04 -1.49 -15.76
C SER A 182 12.79 -2.20 -14.65
N GLU A 183 13.12 -3.46 -14.88
CA GLU A 183 14.01 -4.22 -14.01
C GLU A 183 15.33 -3.43 -13.80
N ASN A 184 15.79 -3.42 -12.54
CA ASN A 184 17.10 -2.86 -12.21
C ASN A 184 18.16 -3.97 -12.36
N THR A 185 19.04 -3.81 -13.31
CA THR A 185 20.09 -4.79 -13.66
C THR A 185 21.47 -4.13 -13.64
N SER A 186 22.52 -4.92 -13.61
CA SER A 186 23.91 -4.45 -13.77
C SER A 186 24.43 -4.56 -15.22
N ASN A 187 23.58 -4.99 -16.17
CA ASN A 187 23.96 -5.11 -17.57
C ASN A 187 23.91 -3.74 -18.25
N GLU A 188 25.05 -3.30 -18.79
CA GLU A 188 25.24 -1.99 -19.42
C GLU A 188 24.40 -1.77 -20.69
N ASP A 189 23.94 -2.82 -21.35
CA ASP A 189 23.01 -2.74 -22.49
C ASP A 189 21.59 -2.29 -22.08
N TYR A 190 21.30 -2.36 -20.81
CA TYR A 190 20.02 -1.97 -20.23
C TYR A 190 20.11 -0.65 -19.48
N LEU A 191 18.94 -0.05 -19.23
CA LEU A 191 18.81 1.13 -18.41
C LEU A 191 19.34 0.84 -17.00
N LEU A 192 20.26 1.68 -16.53
CA LEU A 192 20.84 1.59 -15.20
C LEU A 192 20.33 2.71 -14.28
N LEU A 193 20.48 2.49 -12.98
CA LEU A 193 20.19 3.52 -11.99
C LEU A 193 21.11 4.73 -12.22
N TYR A 194 20.52 5.93 -12.18
CA TYR A 194 21.15 7.24 -12.47
C TYR A 194 21.43 7.55 -13.94
N ASP A 195 21.06 6.70 -14.89
CA ASP A 195 21.09 7.08 -16.30
C ASP A 195 20.14 8.26 -16.55
N GLN A 196 20.59 9.22 -17.34
CA GLN A 196 19.80 10.39 -17.73
C GLN A 196 18.97 10.07 -18.97
N ILE A 197 17.66 9.91 -18.80
CA ILE A 197 16.74 9.57 -19.88
C ILE A 197 16.33 10.82 -20.65
N LEU A 198 16.37 10.74 -21.98
CA LEU A 198 15.87 11.76 -22.87
C LEU A 198 14.33 11.69 -22.98
N LEU A 199 13.63 12.74 -22.57
CA LEU A 199 12.17 12.80 -22.56
C LEU A 199 11.59 13.35 -23.87
N GLU A 200 12.30 14.28 -24.52
CA GLU A 200 11.81 14.92 -25.74
C GLU A 200 11.93 14.03 -26.96
N VAL A 201 11.05 14.24 -27.93
CA VAL A 201 11.10 13.58 -29.24
C VAL A 201 12.26 14.21 -30.02
N VAL A 202 13.44 13.64 -29.87
CA VAL A 202 14.50 13.87 -30.84
C VAL A 202 14.13 13.06 -32.07
N SER A 203 13.85 13.70 -33.18
CA SER A 203 13.61 12.99 -34.44
C SER A 203 14.88 12.18 -34.79
N ASP A 204 14.70 11.05 -35.46
CA ASP A 204 15.85 10.22 -35.90
C ASP A 204 16.88 11.04 -36.68
N GLU A 205 16.48 12.16 -37.28
CA GLU A 205 17.34 13.13 -37.98
C GLU A 205 18.25 13.90 -37.00
N ASP A 206 17.77 14.26 -35.81
CA ASP A 206 18.57 14.98 -34.80
C ASP A 206 19.65 14.08 -34.16
N VAL A 207 19.37 12.79 -34.02
CA VAL A 207 20.33 11.78 -33.52
C VAL A 207 21.45 11.53 -34.57
N GLN A 208 21.11 11.58 -35.87
CA GLN A 208 22.10 11.43 -36.92
C GLN A 208 22.96 12.70 -37.09
N GLN A 209 22.39 13.88 -36.88
CA GLN A 209 23.10 15.14 -36.98
C GLN A 209 24.12 15.32 -35.84
N SER A 210 23.82 14.91 -34.63
CA SER A 210 24.75 14.90 -33.51
C SER A 210 25.92 13.92 -33.69
N ARG A 211 25.72 12.84 -34.46
CA ARG A 211 26.80 11.90 -34.86
C ARG A 211 27.68 12.43 -35.97
N SER A 212 27.13 13.23 -36.91
CA SER A 212 27.91 13.81 -38.00
C SER A 212 28.78 14.95 -37.52
N ASP A 213 28.33 15.75 -36.55
CA ASP A 213 29.09 16.88 -36.01
C ASP A 213 30.27 16.42 -35.12
N SER A 214 30.17 15.26 -34.44
CA SER A 214 31.28 14.68 -33.68
C SER A 214 32.39 14.09 -34.57
N ASN A 215 32.06 13.65 -35.79
CA ASN A 215 33.09 13.15 -36.75
C ASN A 215 33.78 14.27 -37.55
N ALA A 216 33.22 15.47 -37.60
CA ALA A 216 33.82 16.60 -38.30
C ALA A 216 34.93 17.32 -37.50
N VAL A 217 35.01 17.12 -36.18
CA VAL A 217 35.99 17.79 -35.30
C VAL A 217 37.29 16.98 -35.15
N THR A 218 37.35 15.74 -35.64
CA THR A 218 38.57 14.89 -35.56
C THR A 218 39.41 14.84 -36.80
N SER A 219 39.12 15.68 -37.83
CA SER A 219 39.90 15.77 -39.05
C SER A 219 40.24 17.24 -39.40
N GLY A 220 40.94 17.89 -38.45
CA GLY A 220 41.53 19.19 -38.63
C GLY A 220 42.84 19.33 -37.86
#